data_d3231de3e1028b05fb3f37a37f123a8e
#
_entry.id   d3231de3e1028b05fb3f37a37f123a8e
#
_cell.length_a   1.000
_cell.length_b   1.000
_cell.length_c   1.000
_cell.angle_alpha   90.00
_cell.angle_beta   90.00
_cell.angle_gamma   90.00
#
_symmetry.space_group_name_H-M   'P 1'
#
loop_
_entity.id
_entity.type
_entity.pdbx_description
1 polymer ?
#
loop_
_entity_poly.entity_id
_entity_poly.type
_entity_poly.pdbx_seq_one_letter_code
_entity_poly.pdbx_strand_id
1 'polypeptide(L)'
;MPNPWTGRGNPYTRQEVRDRLQAALDRGEPLIAAGAGTGISAKFIERGGADLIIVYNSGRYRMAGHGSTAGLMSYGDANAVAMEIGEYEVLPVVEEVPVICGVHATDPRRRMWHWLLKVKEMGFSGVNNFPTHAIVDGN
;
A
#
# COMPACT_ATOMS: atom_id res chain seq x y z
N MET A 1 4.25 -13.82 2.36
CA MET A 1 4.84 -15.02 1.71
C MET A 1 4.95 -14.70 0.25
N PRO A 2 6.08 -15.00 -0.39
CA PRO A 2 6.16 -14.85 -1.83
C PRO A 2 5.03 -15.64 -2.50
N ASN A 3 4.64 -15.21 -3.69
CA ASN A 3 3.61 -15.88 -4.48
C ASN A 3 3.92 -17.38 -4.53
N PRO A 4 3.04 -18.27 -4.05
CA PRO A 4 3.33 -19.72 -3.96
C PRO A 4 3.55 -20.38 -5.31
N TRP A 5 3.12 -19.75 -6.39
CA TRP A 5 3.26 -20.25 -7.75
C TRP A 5 4.55 -19.79 -8.42
N THR A 6 5.00 -18.57 -8.14
CA THR A 6 6.19 -17.98 -8.78
C THR A 6 7.39 -17.92 -7.86
N GLY A 7 7.20 -18.04 -6.56
CA GLY A 7 8.23 -17.86 -5.54
C GLY A 7 8.74 -16.41 -5.43
N ARG A 8 8.11 -15.48 -6.14
CA ARG A 8 8.47 -14.07 -6.20
C ARG A 8 7.45 -13.20 -5.50
N GLY A 9 7.81 -11.96 -5.27
CA GLY A 9 6.91 -10.93 -4.79
C GLY A 9 6.97 -10.69 -3.29
N ASN A 10 5.99 -9.96 -2.84
CA ASN A 10 5.86 -9.52 -1.45
C ASN A 10 5.70 -10.67 -0.45
N PRO A 11 6.16 -10.51 0.80
CA PRO A 11 6.80 -9.31 1.30
C PRO A 11 8.32 -9.27 1.04
N TYR A 12 8.81 -8.08 0.75
CA TYR A 12 10.25 -7.78 0.78
C TYR A 12 10.67 -7.35 2.18
N THR A 13 11.89 -7.64 2.56
CA THR A 13 12.48 -7.14 3.80
C THR A 13 12.73 -5.63 3.70
N ARG A 14 12.85 -4.97 4.87
CA ARG A 14 13.23 -3.55 4.91
C ARG A 14 14.51 -3.26 4.14
N GLN A 15 15.50 -4.16 4.22
CA GLN A 15 16.78 -3.96 3.56
C GLN A 15 16.63 -4.05 2.03
N GLU A 16 15.92 -5.05 1.52
CA GLU A 16 15.66 -5.20 0.09
C GLU A 16 14.92 -3.99 -0.50
N VAL A 17 13.90 -3.47 0.21
CA VAL A 17 13.20 -2.25 -0.22
C VAL A 17 14.15 -1.06 -0.27
N ARG A 18 14.95 -0.86 0.77
CA ARG A 18 15.92 0.25 0.84
C ARG A 18 16.98 0.16 -0.26
N ASP A 19 17.53 -1.01 -0.48
CA ASP A 19 18.56 -1.23 -1.50
C ASP A 19 18.01 -0.96 -2.90
N ARG A 20 16.79 -1.39 -3.17
CA ARG A 20 16.08 -1.11 -4.42
C ARG A 20 15.90 0.40 -4.65
N LEU A 21 15.40 1.12 -3.66
CA LEU A 21 15.20 2.56 -3.75
C LEU A 21 16.54 3.32 -3.86
N GLN A 22 17.55 2.91 -3.09
CA GLN A 22 18.87 3.52 -3.14
C GLN A 22 19.50 3.33 -4.53
N ALA A 23 19.40 2.16 -5.11
CA ALA A 23 19.92 1.89 -6.45
C ALA A 23 19.29 2.79 -7.54
N ALA A 24 18.00 3.13 -7.43
CA ALA A 24 17.38 4.11 -8.32
C ALA A 24 17.94 5.52 -8.11
N LEU A 25 18.09 5.95 -6.87
CA LEU A 25 18.68 7.25 -6.53
C LEU A 25 20.14 7.36 -7.01
N ASP A 26 20.94 6.30 -6.86
CA ASP A 26 22.34 6.27 -7.30
C ASP A 26 22.48 6.40 -8.83
N ARG A 27 21.45 6.00 -9.58
CA ARG A 27 21.35 6.24 -11.02
C ARG A 27 20.81 7.64 -11.38
N GLY A 28 20.46 8.44 -10.39
CA GLY A 28 19.84 9.76 -10.61
C GLY A 28 18.37 9.70 -11.07
N GLU A 29 17.70 8.58 -10.87
CA GLU A 29 16.30 8.37 -11.25
C GLU A 29 15.36 8.87 -10.15
N PRO A 30 14.19 9.45 -10.52
CA PRO A 30 13.16 9.78 -9.54
C PRO A 30 12.51 8.51 -9.00
N LEU A 31 12.17 8.49 -7.71
CA LEU A 31 11.39 7.41 -7.12
C LEU A 31 9.89 7.61 -7.39
N ILE A 32 9.25 6.61 -7.96
CA ILE A 32 7.83 6.63 -8.29
C ILE A 32 7.08 5.67 -7.37
N ALA A 33 6.24 6.24 -6.50
CA ALA A 33 5.30 5.49 -5.69
C ALA A 33 3.87 5.73 -6.19
N ALA A 34 3.20 4.71 -6.67
CA ALA A 34 1.88 4.83 -7.27
C ALA A 34 0.80 4.10 -6.48
N GLY A 35 -0.36 4.75 -6.31
CA GLY A 35 -1.49 4.20 -5.57
C GLY A 35 -2.34 3.26 -6.42
N ALA A 36 -2.54 2.03 -5.97
CA ALA A 36 -3.44 1.06 -6.58
C ALA A 36 -4.72 0.88 -5.75
N GLY A 37 -5.86 0.80 -6.42
CA GLY A 37 -7.15 0.51 -5.79
C GLY A 37 -7.82 -0.77 -6.32
N THR A 38 -7.23 -1.37 -7.35
CA THR A 38 -7.67 -2.64 -7.95
C THR A 38 -6.46 -3.43 -8.44
N GLY A 39 -6.62 -4.74 -8.62
CA GLY A 39 -5.57 -5.60 -9.15
C GLY A 39 -5.10 -5.20 -10.55
N ILE A 40 -6.02 -4.79 -11.42
CA ILE A 40 -5.64 -4.35 -12.77
C ILE A 40 -4.79 -3.08 -12.74
N SER A 41 -5.11 -2.11 -11.87
CA SER A 41 -4.29 -0.91 -11.72
C SER A 41 -2.91 -1.25 -11.18
N ALA A 42 -2.80 -2.12 -10.18
CA ALA A 42 -1.53 -2.58 -9.62
C ALA A 42 -0.64 -3.24 -10.68
N LYS A 43 -1.21 -4.13 -11.49
CA LYS A 43 -0.50 -4.83 -12.57
C LYS A 43 0.08 -3.87 -13.61
N PHE A 44 -0.67 -2.84 -14.00
CA PHE A 44 -0.17 -1.85 -14.96
C PHE A 44 0.81 -0.85 -14.34
N ILE A 45 0.66 -0.50 -13.07
CA ILE A 45 1.63 0.29 -12.31
C ILE A 45 2.98 -0.42 -12.26
N GLU A 46 2.99 -1.71 -11.95
CA GLU A 46 4.19 -2.54 -11.95
C GLU A 46 4.86 -2.57 -13.33
N ARG A 47 4.08 -2.85 -14.38
CA ARG A 47 4.57 -2.85 -15.76
C ARG A 47 5.05 -1.49 -16.24
N GLY A 48 4.52 -0.41 -15.68
CA GLY A 48 4.94 0.96 -15.93
C GLY A 48 6.24 1.35 -15.27
N GLY A 49 6.83 0.48 -14.44
CA GLY A 49 8.13 0.70 -13.81
C GLY A 49 8.09 1.50 -12.52
N ALA A 50 6.98 1.51 -11.80
CA ALA A 50 6.94 2.12 -10.47
C ALA A 50 7.86 1.40 -9.47
N ASP A 51 8.45 2.14 -8.53
CA ASP A 51 9.33 1.61 -7.50
C ASP A 51 8.56 1.04 -6.31
N LEU A 52 7.41 1.60 -6.01
CA LEU A 52 6.51 1.19 -4.94
C LEU A 52 5.05 1.22 -5.40
N ILE A 53 4.26 0.27 -4.91
CA ILE A 53 2.80 0.32 -5.01
C ILE A 53 2.23 0.58 -3.62
N ILE A 54 1.31 1.57 -3.52
CA ILE A 54 0.68 1.93 -2.27
C ILE A 54 -0.80 1.56 -2.31
N VAL A 55 -1.23 0.79 -1.33
CA VAL A 55 -2.62 0.36 -1.15
C VAL A 55 -3.21 1.10 0.05
N TYR A 56 -4.28 1.85 -0.15
CA TYR A 56 -5.02 2.53 0.90
C TYR A 56 -6.49 2.72 0.50
N ASN A 57 -7.35 3.04 1.47
CA ASN A 57 -8.80 3.12 1.27
C ASN A 57 -9.22 4.06 0.11
N SER A 58 -8.54 5.18 -0.10
CA SER A 58 -8.88 6.11 -1.19
C SER A 58 -8.69 5.50 -2.58
N GLY A 59 -7.90 4.44 -2.71
CA GLY A 59 -7.76 3.68 -3.95
C GLY A 59 -9.11 3.09 -4.40
N ARG A 60 -9.90 2.54 -3.47
CA ARG A 60 -11.24 2.03 -3.74
C ARG A 60 -12.16 3.13 -4.28
N TYR A 61 -12.15 4.28 -3.64
CA TYR A 61 -13.00 5.41 -4.02
C TYR A 61 -12.61 6.00 -5.37
N ARG A 62 -11.31 6.12 -5.65
CA ARG A 62 -10.83 6.58 -6.96
C ARG A 62 -11.20 5.64 -8.10
N MET A 63 -11.11 4.33 -7.88
CA MET A 63 -11.55 3.34 -8.88
C MET A 63 -13.07 3.39 -9.12
N ALA A 64 -13.83 3.86 -8.15
CA ALA A 64 -15.27 4.14 -8.29
C ALA A 64 -15.56 5.54 -8.88
N GLY A 65 -14.53 6.30 -9.29
CA GLY A 65 -14.69 7.63 -9.90
C GLY A 65 -14.75 8.80 -8.92
N HIS A 66 -14.51 8.58 -7.63
CA HIS A 66 -14.50 9.64 -6.62
C HIS A 66 -13.13 10.30 -6.49
N GLY A 67 -13.10 11.53 -5.95
CA GLY A 67 -11.86 12.24 -5.65
C GLY A 67 -11.07 11.59 -4.51
N SER A 68 -9.76 11.84 -4.49
CA SER A 68 -8.86 11.26 -3.47
C SER A 68 -9.20 11.66 -2.03
N THR A 69 -9.82 12.83 -1.83
CA THR A 69 -10.28 13.30 -0.52
C THR A 69 -11.36 12.41 0.11
N ALA A 70 -12.06 11.60 -0.70
CA ALA A 70 -13.00 10.60 -0.17
C ALA A 70 -12.35 9.65 0.84
N GLY A 71 -11.06 9.36 0.70
CA GLY A 71 -10.31 8.53 1.64
C GLY A 71 -10.10 9.15 3.02
N LEU A 72 -10.34 10.45 3.18
CA LEU A 72 -10.23 11.19 4.44
C LEU A 72 -11.59 11.40 5.12
N MET A 73 -12.65 11.01 4.45
CA MET A 73 -14.02 11.16 4.94
C MET A 73 -14.47 9.92 5.73
N SER A 74 -15.57 10.05 6.48
CA SER A 74 -16.09 8.98 7.34
C SER A 74 -16.89 7.92 6.57
N TYR A 75 -16.31 7.31 5.55
CA TYR A 75 -16.98 6.32 4.69
C TYR A 75 -16.76 4.86 5.10
N GLY A 76 -16.32 4.61 6.29
CA GLY A 76 -16.17 3.25 6.77
C GLY A 76 -14.80 3.00 7.40
N ASP A 77 -14.38 1.75 7.39
CA ASP A 77 -13.15 1.29 8.02
C ASP A 77 -11.97 1.33 7.05
N ALA A 78 -11.19 2.40 7.10
CA ALA A 78 -10.05 2.60 6.21
C ALA A 78 -9.02 1.46 6.28
N ASN A 79 -8.73 0.97 7.49
CA ASN A 79 -7.80 -0.14 7.69
C ASN A 79 -8.33 -1.45 7.10
N ALA A 80 -9.60 -1.76 7.29
CA ALA A 80 -10.21 -2.96 6.71
C ALA A 80 -10.23 -2.89 5.17
N VAL A 81 -10.60 -1.74 4.60
CA VAL A 81 -10.61 -1.55 3.14
C VAL A 81 -9.22 -1.72 2.53
N ALA A 82 -8.17 -1.17 3.16
CA ALA A 82 -6.80 -1.32 2.67
C ALA A 82 -6.36 -2.79 2.69
N MET A 83 -6.68 -3.53 3.75
CA MET A 83 -6.37 -4.97 3.85
C MET A 83 -7.12 -5.78 2.80
N GLU A 84 -8.42 -5.52 2.59
CA GLU A 84 -9.22 -6.19 1.57
C GLU A 84 -8.67 -5.99 0.16
N ILE A 85 -8.33 -4.75 -0.21
CA ILE A 85 -7.68 -4.46 -1.50
C ILE A 85 -6.35 -5.20 -1.62
N GLY A 86 -5.56 -5.23 -0.56
CA GLY A 86 -4.29 -5.95 -0.54
C GLY A 86 -4.47 -7.44 -0.76
N GLU A 87 -5.33 -8.07 0.03
CA GLU A 87 -5.52 -9.52 0.06
C GLU A 87 -6.09 -10.06 -1.26
N TYR A 88 -7.15 -9.44 -1.75
CA TYR A 88 -7.91 -10.01 -2.86
C TYR A 88 -7.57 -9.44 -4.23
N GLU A 89 -6.92 -8.26 -4.28
CA GLU A 89 -6.71 -7.60 -5.55
C GLU A 89 -5.23 -7.37 -5.89
N VAL A 90 -4.46 -6.78 -4.99
CA VAL A 90 -3.11 -6.30 -5.33
C VAL A 90 -2.02 -7.33 -5.12
N LEU A 91 -1.91 -7.91 -3.92
CA LEU A 91 -0.85 -8.88 -3.60
C LEU A 91 -0.86 -10.14 -4.47
N PRO A 92 -2.02 -10.65 -4.92
CA PRO A 92 -2.04 -11.81 -5.82
C PRO A 92 -1.49 -11.57 -7.22
N VAL A 93 -1.43 -10.32 -7.68
CA VAL A 93 -1.08 -9.98 -9.07
C VAL A 93 0.21 -9.18 -9.23
N VAL A 94 0.79 -8.69 -8.13
CA VAL A 94 2.07 -7.98 -8.13
C VAL A 94 3.19 -8.97 -7.86
N GLU A 95 4.19 -9.00 -8.75
CA GLU A 95 5.24 -10.00 -8.71
C GLU A 95 6.60 -9.46 -8.24
N GLU A 96 6.92 -8.19 -8.55
CA GLU A 96 8.27 -7.65 -8.35
C GLU A 96 8.35 -6.36 -7.55
N VAL A 97 7.27 -5.58 -7.51
CA VAL A 97 7.28 -4.27 -6.85
C VAL A 97 6.86 -4.38 -5.38
N PRO A 98 7.58 -3.77 -4.43
CA PRO A 98 7.16 -3.75 -3.04
C PRO A 98 5.81 -3.07 -2.86
N VAL A 99 4.89 -3.73 -2.16
CA VAL A 99 3.55 -3.22 -1.85
C VAL A 99 3.50 -2.70 -0.42
N ILE A 100 3.08 -1.46 -0.28
CA ILE A 100 3.01 -0.72 0.98
C ILE A 100 1.54 -0.55 1.38
N CYS A 101 1.19 -0.91 2.61
CA CYS A 101 -0.16 -0.75 3.14
C CYS A 101 -0.34 0.64 3.78
N GLY A 102 -1.41 1.33 3.38
CA GLY A 102 -1.88 2.51 4.11
C GLY A 102 -2.56 2.10 5.41
N VAL A 103 -2.08 2.62 6.52
CA VAL A 103 -2.61 2.33 7.86
C VAL A 103 -3.07 3.61 8.54
N HIS A 104 -4.32 3.64 8.95
CA HIS A 104 -4.84 4.68 9.82
C HIS A 104 -4.35 4.44 11.24
N ALA A 105 -3.20 5.05 11.58
CA ALA A 105 -2.46 4.74 12.80
C ALA A 105 -3.17 5.17 14.08
N THR A 106 -4.11 6.11 13.99
CA THR A 106 -4.89 6.62 15.13
C THR A 106 -6.28 5.96 15.26
N ASP A 107 -6.50 4.82 14.64
CA ASP A 107 -7.76 4.06 14.78
C ASP A 107 -7.95 3.59 16.22
N PRO A 108 -8.95 4.12 16.95
CA PRO A 108 -9.14 3.81 18.37
C PRO A 108 -9.69 2.39 18.61
N ARG A 109 -10.17 1.72 17.58
CA ARG A 109 -10.77 0.37 17.68
C ARG A 109 -9.72 -0.73 17.58
N ARG A 110 -8.47 -0.40 17.24
CA ARG A 110 -7.40 -1.38 17.01
C ARG A 110 -6.23 -1.17 17.94
N ARG A 111 -5.74 -2.27 18.47
CA ARG A 111 -4.40 -2.29 19.08
C ARG A 111 -3.39 -2.27 17.94
N MET A 112 -2.82 -1.10 17.65
CA MET A 112 -2.07 -0.86 16.42
C MET A 112 -0.89 -1.81 16.20
N TRP A 113 -0.15 -2.19 17.24
CA TRP A 113 0.94 -3.13 17.08
C TRP A 113 0.47 -4.54 16.63
N HIS A 114 -0.71 -5.02 17.12
CA HIS A 114 -1.33 -6.25 16.61
C HIS A 114 -1.79 -6.11 15.17
N TRP A 115 -2.31 -4.93 14.81
CA TRP A 115 -2.72 -4.65 13.45
C TRP A 115 -1.54 -4.68 12.49
N LEU A 116 -0.41 -4.08 12.86
CA LEU A 116 0.81 -4.09 12.08
C LEU A 116 1.37 -5.51 11.86
N LEU A 117 1.23 -6.40 12.85
CA LEU A 117 1.57 -7.81 12.66
C LEU A 117 0.69 -8.46 11.58
N LYS A 118 -0.63 -8.21 11.60
CA LYS A 118 -1.54 -8.72 10.56
C LYS A 118 -1.20 -8.18 9.17
N VAL A 119 -0.87 -6.89 9.06
CA VAL A 119 -0.43 -6.29 7.80
C VAL A 119 0.84 -6.99 7.28
N LYS A 120 1.79 -7.25 8.15
CA LYS A 120 3.02 -7.99 7.81
C LYS A 120 2.73 -9.43 7.39
N GLU A 121 1.88 -10.14 8.14
CA GLU A 121 1.49 -11.53 7.86
C GLU A 121 0.72 -11.65 6.54
N MET A 122 -0.06 -10.62 6.16
CA MET A 122 -0.75 -10.54 4.88
C MET A 122 0.22 -10.53 3.70
N GLY A 123 1.44 -10.05 3.89
CA GLY A 123 2.46 -10.02 2.85
C GLY A 123 2.84 -8.63 2.34
N PHE A 124 2.43 -7.57 3.01
CA PHE A 124 2.91 -6.23 2.67
C PHE A 124 4.37 -6.04 3.06
N SER A 125 5.10 -5.30 2.24
CA SER A 125 6.53 -4.99 2.43
C SER A 125 6.79 -3.79 3.35
N GLY A 126 5.75 -3.03 3.67
CA GLY A 126 5.84 -1.88 4.55
C GLY A 126 4.48 -1.22 4.78
N VAL A 127 4.51 -0.12 5.51
CA VAL A 127 3.32 0.68 5.83
C VAL A 127 3.59 2.17 5.63
N ASN A 128 2.53 2.93 5.33
CA ASN A 128 2.53 4.39 5.44
C ASN A 128 1.33 4.84 6.28
N ASN A 129 1.42 6.02 6.89
CA ASN A 129 0.35 6.58 7.71
C ASN A 129 -0.67 7.31 6.83
N PHE A 130 -1.61 6.56 6.26
CA PHE A 130 -2.75 7.09 5.50
C PHE A 130 -3.97 6.17 5.64
N PRO A 131 -5.20 6.69 5.85
CA PRO A 131 -5.50 8.12 6.08
C PRO A 131 -4.92 8.65 7.38
N THR A 132 -4.72 9.96 7.46
CA THR A 132 -4.15 10.61 8.64
C THR A 132 -4.97 11.81 9.06
N HIS A 133 -5.00 12.09 10.36
CA HIS A 133 -5.58 13.30 10.91
C HIS A 133 -4.62 14.51 10.90
N ALA A 134 -3.37 14.31 10.48
CA ALA A 134 -2.35 15.36 10.48
C ALA A 134 -2.66 16.56 9.58
N ILE A 135 -3.61 16.41 8.65
CA ILE A 135 -4.09 17.50 7.78
C ILE A 135 -5.34 18.20 8.34
N VAL A 136 -5.90 17.70 9.43
CA VAL A 136 -7.06 18.29 10.11
C VAL A 136 -6.51 19.06 11.30
N ASP A 137 -6.44 20.38 11.20
CA ASP A 137 -6.12 21.21 12.33
C ASP A 137 -7.39 21.51 13.14
N GLY A 138 -7.22 21.91 14.39
CA GLY A 138 -8.32 22.09 15.33
C GLY A 138 -9.01 23.44 15.27
N ASN A 139 -8.86 24.21 14.17
CA ASN A 139 -9.46 25.53 14.00
C ASN A 139 -10.80 25.46 13.28
#